data_f6d38ca3c7235935d82ab7de54ab5cbe
#
_entry.id   f6d38ca3c7235935d82ab7de54ab5cbe
#
_cell.length_a   1.000
_cell.length_b   1.000
_cell.length_c   1.000
_cell.angle_alpha   90.00
_cell.angle_beta   90.00
_cell.angle_gamma   90.00
#
_symmetry.space_group_name_H-M   'P 1'
#
loop_
_entity.id
_entity.type
_entity.pdbx_description
1 polymer ?
#
loop_
_entity_poly.entity_id
_entity_poly.type
_entity_poly.pdbx_seq_one_letter_code
_entity_poly.pdbx_strand_id
1 'polypeptide(L)'
;RRLHESPGLWTIYHALDSDVADPFQAYQATRYVDTEIPHIPVYADGLEEGYATIATTNWLPYSWSINNVAFAEVMHTALAYFQAGRPEEAYRLMKSSFLDGMYLGNSPGNLGQVSFYDAARGECYRDFGDPIGVASRLLVQGLYGILPDVLNGKMVIRPGFPAGWLKASISLPDITYHFVRENDTDIYRIEQRFKAPLALTLQVNVGRERIHSVKVNGKEVDWSFAEAASGYPVVVIPASSAQKAIVEIVWKGNCLNPVLPEIQAEALAEIRVPSILGAVFGEIYDPQGVLIQPNVSDTSIRSKVNDHLGHHTFFVRMKQGQMEWWQPVNVQITKSEKTSVILPFSQVNTSECRVMNMDSLFNANVTDIFRNEYLTPRSPYTTLQLPVQGIGEWCHPK
;
A
#
# COMPACT_ATOMS: atom_id res chain seq x y z
N ARG A 1 18.97 24.93 3.00
CA ARG A 1 18.20 23.76 3.54
C ARG A 1 17.61 23.05 2.35
N ARG A 2 17.93 21.79 2.21
CA ARG A 2 17.32 20.93 1.20
C ARG A 2 16.02 20.37 1.78
N LEU A 3 14.97 20.39 1.00
CA LEU A 3 13.71 19.75 1.40
C LEU A 3 13.94 18.23 1.44
N HIS A 4 13.39 17.57 2.43
CA HIS A 4 13.44 16.12 2.52
C HIS A 4 12.14 15.56 1.93
N GLU A 5 12.25 14.84 0.83
CA GLU A 5 11.10 14.35 0.06
C GLU A 5 10.74 12.88 0.35
N SER A 6 11.38 12.30 1.35
CA SER A 6 11.18 10.89 1.73
C SER A 6 10.47 10.81 3.07
N PRO A 7 9.15 10.64 3.12
CA PRO A 7 8.43 10.51 4.39
C PRO A 7 8.78 9.20 5.09
N GLY A 8 8.76 9.22 6.43
CA GLY A 8 8.72 8.00 7.22
C GLY A 8 7.31 7.45 7.34
N LEU A 9 7.17 6.18 7.76
CA LEU A 9 5.87 5.52 7.89
C LEU A 9 4.87 6.32 8.75
N TRP A 10 5.36 6.92 9.84
CA TRP A 10 4.52 7.72 10.73
C TRP A 10 3.85 8.91 10.06
N THR A 11 4.49 9.53 9.10
CA THR A 11 3.86 10.61 8.32
C THR A 11 2.72 10.06 7.47
N ILE A 12 2.93 8.90 6.87
CA ILE A 12 1.96 8.26 5.96
C ILE A 12 0.73 7.79 6.73
N TYR A 13 0.92 6.92 7.72
CA TYR A 13 -0.25 6.37 8.41
C TYR A 13 -1.00 7.39 9.25
N HIS A 14 -0.35 8.41 9.80
CA HIS A 14 -1.06 9.48 10.49
C HIS A 14 -1.87 10.37 9.55
N ALA A 15 -1.38 10.63 8.34
CA ALA A 15 -2.14 11.38 7.35
C ALA A 15 -3.43 10.65 6.93
N LEU A 16 -3.37 9.32 6.79
CA LEU A 16 -4.53 8.52 6.44
C LEU A 16 -5.49 8.36 7.63
N ASP A 17 -4.93 8.12 8.81
CA ASP A 17 -5.70 7.86 10.03
C ASP A 17 -6.44 9.10 10.56
N SER A 18 -6.00 10.28 10.18
CA SER A 18 -6.65 11.55 10.50
C SER A 18 -7.55 12.09 9.39
N ASP A 19 -7.83 11.29 8.36
CA ASP A 19 -8.68 11.66 7.21
C ASP A 19 -8.21 12.94 6.47
N VAL A 20 -6.90 13.23 6.51
CA VAL A 20 -6.33 14.37 5.78
C VAL A 20 -6.13 14.06 4.30
N ALA A 21 -5.79 12.80 4.01
CA ALA A 21 -5.57 12.35 2.65
C ALA A 21 -6.90 11.94 1.98
N ASP A 22 -7.13 12.44 0.77
CA ASP A 22 -8.20 11.92 -0.07
C ASP A 22 -7.86 10.50 -0.59
N PRO A 23 -8.81 9.76 -1.20
CA PRO A 23 -8.55 8.39 -1.66
C PRO A 23 -7.42 8.26 -2.67
N PHE A 24 -7.16 9.26 -3.48
CA PHE A 24 -6.06 9.27 -4.47
C PHE A 24 -4.73 9.48 -3.78
N GLN A 25 -4.66 10.44 -2.87
CA GLN A 25 -3.49 10.70 -2.03
C GLN A 25 -3.17 9.50 -1.13
N ALA A 26 -4.19 8.86 -0.57
CA ALA A 26 -4.04 7.66 0.23
C ALA A 26 -3.44 6.50 -0.58
N TYR A 27 -3.90 6.30 -1.81
CA TYR A 27 -3.31 5.31 -2.71
C TYR A 27 -1.85 5.64 -3.03
N GLN A 28 -1.54 6.89 -3.40
CA GLN A 28 -0.18 7.32 -3.73
C GLN A 28 0.76 7.22 -2.53
N ALA A 29 0.32 7.59 -1.34
CA ALA A 29 1.11 7.48 -0.12
C ALA A 29 1.44 6.01 0.22
N THR A 30 0.47 5.11 0.07
CA THR A 30 0.73 3.67 0.27
C THR A 30 1.55 3.08 -0.87
N ARG A 31 1.43 3.59 -2.10
CA ARG A 31 2.30 3.20 -3.20
C ARG A 31 3.76 3.57 -2.96
N TYR A 32 4.03 4.73 -2.36
CA TYR A 32 5.38 5.09 -1.92
C TYR A 32 5.96 4.06 -0.95
N VAL A 33 5.16 3.51 -0.06
CA VAL A 33 5.61 2.43 0.83
C VAL A 33 6.04 1.20 0.03
N ASP A 34 5.27 0.82 -1.01
CA ASP A 34 5.61 -0.35 -1.83
C ASP A 34 6.95 -0.19 -2.56
N THR A 35 7.30 1.05 -2.96
CA THR A 35 8.40 1.27 -3.91
C THR A 35 9.66 1.86 -3.28
N GLU A 36 9.51 2.64 -2.21
CA GLU A 36 10.61 3.43 -1.65
C GLU A 36 11.03 2.99 -0.24
N ILE A 37 10.15 2.32 0.48
CA ILE A 37 10.46 1.82 1.82
C ILE A 37 11.08 0.42 1.72
N PRO A 38 12.19 0.13 2.41
CA PRO A 38 12.81 -1.19 2.38
C PRO A 38 11.89 -2.28 2.91
N HIS A 39 11.73 -3.35 2.14
CA HIS A 39 11.00 -4.54 2.52
C HIS A 39 11.97 -5.61 3.01
N ILE A 40 11.70 -6.15 4.18
CA ILE A 40 12.53 -7.14 4.83
C ILE A 40 11.81 -8.48 4.80
N PRO A 41 12.30 -9.45 4.00
CA PRO A 41 11.62 -10.72 3.83
C PRO A 41 11.49 -11.50 5.15
N VAL A 42 10.36 -12.17 5.32
CA VAL A 42 10.09 -13.06 6.44
C VAL A 42 10.25 -14.51 5.97
N TYR A 43 11.18 -15.22 6.57
CA TYR A 43 11.50 -16.58 6.18
C TYR A 43 11.23 -17.58 7.30
N ALA A 44 10.67 -18.72 6.94
CA ALA A 44 10.61 -19.92 7.77
C ALA A 44 10.45 -21.15 6.89
N ASP A 45 10.88 -22.31 7.40
CA ASP A 45 10.69 -23.58 6.71
C ASP A 45 9.20 -23.85 6.51
N GLY A 46 8.80 -24.08 5.27
CA GLY A 46 7.42 -24.33 4.89
C GLY A 46 6.52 -23.09 4.79
N LEU A 47 7.07 -21.89 4.97
CA LEU A 47 6.36 -20.65 4.70
C LEU A 47 6.44 -20.34 3.21
N GLU A 48 5.30 -19.98 2.62
CA GLU A 48 5.25 -19.47 1.26
C GLU A 48 6.08 -18.20 1.13
N GLU A 49 6.69 -18.00 -0.02
CA GLU A 49 7.43 -16.77 -0.33
C GLU A 49 6.50 -15.54 -0.45
N GLY A 50 7.07 -14.35 -0.28
CA GLY A 50 6.37 -13.09 -0.51
C GLY A 50 5.81 -12.42 0.75
N TYR A 51 6.10 -12.94 1.93
CA TYR A 51 5.89 -12.21 3.17
C TYR A 51 7.09 -11.33 3.49
N ALA A 52 6.83 -10.09 3.87
CA ALA A 52 7.85 -9.14 4.26
C ALA A 52 7.31 -8.18 5.32
N THR A 53 8.12 -7.83 6.27
CA THR A 53 7.96 -6.63 7.08
C THR A 53 8.59 -5.45 6.36
N ILE A 54 8.43 -4.24 6.88
CA ILE A 54 8.96 -3.02 6.25
C ILE A 54 9.75 -2.20 7.26
N ALA A 55 10.73 -1.47 6.76
CA ALA A 55 11.45 -0.50 7.57
C ALA A 55 10.59 0.75 7.82
N THR A 56 10.89 1.48 8.87
CA THR A 56 10.20 2.74 9.20
C THR A 56 10.51 3.87 8.23
N THR A 57 11.68 3.83 7.61
CA THR A 57 12.16 4.81 6.62
C THR A 57 13.18 4.18 5.69
N ASN A 58 13.53 4.89 4.63
CA ASN A 58 14.70 4.61 3.81
C ASN A 58 15.89 5.55 4.14
N TRP A 59 15.89 6.19 5.32
CA TRP A 59 16.92 7.16 5.69
C TRP A 59 18.17 6.50 6.22
N LEU A 60 19.29 7.22 6.11
CA LEU A 60 20.58 6.83 6.66
C LEU A 60 21.14 7.95 7.54
N PRO A 61 21.94 7.62 8.51
CA PRO A 61 22.28 6.27 8.96
C PRO A 61 21.14 5.61 9.71
N TYR A 62 21.19 4.29 9.82
CA TYR A 62 20.34 3.52 10.68
C TYR A 62 20.47 4.00 12.16
N SER A 63 19.34 4.18 12.82
CA SER A 63 19.29 4.56 14.24
C SER A 63 17.94 4.19 14.83
N TRP A 64 17.91 3.55 15.94
CA TRP A 64 16.77 3.10 16.73
C TRP A 64 15.44 2.94 15.95
N SER A 65 14.64 3.97 15.77
CA SER A 65 13.39 3.94 15.00
C SER A 65 13.53 4.39 13.55
N ILE A 66 14.74 4.70 13.09
CA ILE A 66 15.01 5.15 11.71
C ILE A 66 15.63 4.02 10.92
N ASN A 67 15.07 3.72 9.75
CA ASN A 67 15.48 2.63 8.88
C ASN A 67 15.56 1.29 9.63
N ASN A 68 14.50 0.95 10.33
CA ASN A 68 14.40 -0.21 11.19
C ASN A 68 13.00 -0.78 11.17
N VAL A 69 12.79 -2.01 11.62
CA VAL A 69 11.46 -2.60 11.74
C VAL A 69 10.93 -2.30 13.14
N ALA A 70 9.84 -1.55 13.18
CA ALA A 70 9.05 -1.29 14.38
C ALA A 70 7.63 -1.77 14.16
N PHE A 71 7.22 -2.83 14.85
CA PHE A 71 5.96 -3.51 14.53
C PHE A 71 4.72 -2.66 14.74
N ALA A 72 4.73 -1.69 15.64
CA ALA A 72 3.61 -0.76 15.77
C ALA A 72 3.42 0.07 14.50
N GLU A 73 4.49 0.64 13.95
CA GLU A 73 4.48 1.41 12.73
C GLU A 73 4.15 0.55 11.51
N VAL A 74 4.68 -0.68 11.45
CA VAL A 74 4.35 -1.63 10.37
C VAL A 74 2.87 -1.97 10.36
N MET A 75 2.30 -2.27 11.52
CA MET A 75 0.87 -2.60 11.64
C MET A 75 -0.04 -1.38 11.45
N HIS A 76 0.38 -0.19 11.88
CA HIS A 76 -0.31 1.06 11.56
C HIS A 76 -0.31 1.32 10.04
N THR A 77 0.80 1.02 9.39
CA THR A 77 0.88 1.10 7.93
C THR A 77 -0.06 0.09 7.27
N ALA A 78 -0.17 -1.13 7.80
CA ALA A 78 -1.15 -2.10 7.31
C ALA A 78 -2.60 -1.57 7.48
N LEU A 79 -2.91 -0.89 8.58
CA LEU A 79 -4.18 -0.19 8.75
C LEU A 79 -4.38 0.90 7.69
N ALA A 80 -3.34 1.68 7.41
CA ALA A 80 -3.38 2.70 6.36
C ALA A 80 -3.66 2.10 4.97
N TYR A 81 -3.13 0.93 4.65
CA TYR A 81 -3.49 0.21 3.42
C TYR A 81 -4.97 -0.17 3.38
N PHE A 82 -5.56 -0.65 4.48
CA PHE A 82 -7.00 -0.88 4.55
C PHE A 82 -7.80 0.41 4.33
N GLN A 83 -7.38 1.50 4.94
CA GLN A 83 -8.00 2.82 4.77
C GLN A 83 -7.88 3.34 3.33
N ALA A 84 -6.78 3.04 2.66
CA ALA A 84 -6.54 3.36 1.25
C ALA A 84 -7.30 2.45 0.26
N GLY A 85 -8.09 1.49 0.74
CA GLY A 85 -8.83 0.56 -0.13
C GLY A 85 -7.97 -0.53 -0.77
N ARG A 86 -6.86 -0.91 -0.14
CA ARG A 86 -5.88 -1.91 -0.61
C ARG A 86 -5.83 -3.14 0.32
N PRO A 87 -6.91 -3.92 0.39
CA PRO A 87 -7.06 -4.99 1.40
C PRO A 87 -6.07 -6.15 1.23
N GLU A 88 -5.65 -6.47 0.02
CA GLU A 88 -4.72 -7.59 -0.22
C GLU A 88 -3.32 -7.28 0.32
N GLU A 89 -2.80 -6.09 0.03
CA GLU A 89 -1.51 -5.62 0.54
C GLU A 89 -1.57 -5.41 2.06
N ALA A 90 -2.67 -4.83 2.55
CA ALA A 90 -2.92 -4.64 3.97
C ALA A 90 -2.88 -5.98 4.73
N TYR A 91 -3.62 -6.97 4.25
CA TYR A 91 -3.66 -8.29 4.87
C TYR A 91 -2.30 -8.99 4.80
N ARG A 92 -1.58 -8.88 3.70
CA ARG A 92 -0.24 -9.46 3.57
C ARG A 92 0.73 -8.86 4.56
N LEU A 93 0.76 -7.53 4.70
CA LEU A 93 1.63 -6.83 5.65
C LEU A 93 1.25 -7.16 7.10
N MET A 94 -0.05 -7.20 7.41
CA MET A 94 -0.57 -7.64 8.70
C MET A 94 -0.10 -9.06 9.04
N LYS A 95 -0.31 -10.01 8.12
CA LYS A 95 0.10 -11.41 8.32
C LYS A 95 1.62 -11.53 8.48
N SER A 96 2.39 -10.79 7.69
CA SER A 96 3.85 -10.75 7.82
C SER A 96 4.29 -10.28 9.20
N SER A 97 3.65 -9.25 9.73
CA SER A 97 3.96 -8.70 11.06
C SER A 97 3.66 -9.71 12.17
N PHE A 98 2.53 -10.41 12.09
CA PHE A 98 2.20 -11.45 13.06
C PHE A 98 3.15 -12.64 12.95
N LEU A 99 3.48 -13.07 11.75
CA LEU A 99 4.43 -14.17 11.54
C LEU A 99 5.78 -13.84 12.16
N ASP A 100 6.36 -12.71 11.77
CA ASP A 100 7.69 -12.34 12.23
C ASP A 100 7.71 -11.97 13.71
N GLY A 101 6.80 -11.11 14.15
CA GLY A 101 6.78 -10.60 15.52
C GLY A 101 6.31 -11.60 16.58
N MET A 102 5.32 -12.45 16.26
CA MET A 102 4.69 -13.34 17.25
C MET A 102 5.10 -14.81 17.13
N TYR A 103 5.24 -15.33 15.92
CA TYR A 103 5.39 -16.77 15.71
C TYR A 103 6.83 -17.18 15.39
N LEU A 104 7.55 -16.40 14.61
CA LEU A 104 8.90 -16.71 14.16
C LEU A 104 9.96 -15.95 14.96
N GLY A 105 9.58 -14.87 15.58
CA GLY A 105 10.48 -14.05 16.41
C GLY A 105 10.76 -14.64 17.77
N ASN A 106 11.46 -13.86 18.60
CA ASN A 106 11.88 -14.27 19.94
C ASN A 106 10.76 -14.32 20.99
N SER A 107 9.54 -14.08 20.62
CA SER A 107 8.36 -14.16 21.50
C SER A 107 7.25 -15.00 20.89
N PRO A 108 7.53 -16.24 20.47
CA PRO A 108 6.56 -17.05 19.77
C PRO A 108 5.38 -17.41 20.69
N GLY A 109 4.19 -17.28 20.15
CA GLY A 109 2.97 -17.82 20.77
C GLY A 109 2.49 -17.14 22.04
N ASN A 110 3.01 -15.99 22.43
CA ASN A 110 2.59 -15.32 23.65
C ASN A 110 2.19 -13.84 23.43
N LEU A 111 1.77 -13.18 24.51
CA LEU A 111 1.38 -11.77 24.50
C LEU A 111 2.54 -10.80 24.35
N GLY A 112 3.77 -11.27 24.50
CA GLY A 112 4.96 -10.49 24.34
C GLY A 112 5.37 -10.37 22.88
N GLN A 113 4.53 -9.75 22.06
CA GLN A 113 4.88 -9.45 20.68
C GLN A 113 6.13 -8.58 20.61
N VAL A 114 7.02 -8.92 19.70
CA VAL A 114 8.20 -8.09 19.45
C VAL A 114 7.73 -6.75 18.87
N SER A 115 8.08 -5.68 19.55
CA SER A 115 7.64 -4.34 19.19
C SER A 115 8.63 -3.62 18.27
N PHE A 116 9.89 -4.00 18.35
CA PHE A 116 10.96 -3.36 17.65
C PHE A 116 12.00 -4.40 17.22
N TYR A 117 12.40 -4.37 15.96
CA TYR A 117 13.38 -5.27 15.39
C TYR A 117 14.45 -4.50 14.63
N ASP A 118 15.69 -4.69 14.99
CA ASP A 118 16.81 -4.12 14.27
C ASP A 118 17.25 -5.05 13.14
N ALA A 119 16.87 -4.71 11.92
CA ALA A 119 17.16 -5.52 10.74
C ALA A 119 18.68 -5.69 10.48
N ALA A 120 19.51 -4.76 10.93
CA ALA A 120 20.95 -4.83 10.74
C ALA A 120 21.64 -5.66 11.83
N ARG A 121 21.14 -5.63 13.05
CA ARG A 121 21.73 -6.31 14.20
C ARG A 121 21.01 -7.59 14.60
N GLY A 122 19.77 -7.76 14.17
CA GLY A 122 18.91 -8.83 14.63
C GLY A 122 18.48 -8.69 16.09
N GLU A 123 18.48 -7.48 16.63
CA GLU A 123 18.06 -7.20 17.98
C GLU A 123 16.55 -7.03 18.09
N CYS A 124 15.96 -7.56 19.15
CA CYS A 124 14.53 -7.45 19.39
C CYS A 124 14.28 -6.88 20.79
N TYR A 125 13.46 -5.84 20.83
CA TYR A 125 12.99 -5.24 22.08
C TYR A 125 11.56 -5.68 22.35
N ARG A 126 11.32 -6.30 23.49
CA ARG A 126 10.05 -6.95 23.82
C ARG A 126 9.12 -6.14 24.70
N ASP A 127 9.61 -5.08 25.30
CA ASP A 127 8.95 -4.42 26.43
C ASP A 127 8.03 -3.27 26.02
N PHE A 128 7.70 -3.17 24.72
CA PHE A 128 6.78 -2.17 24.22
C PHE A 128 5.38 -2.76 24.08
N GLY A 129 4.38 -2.10 24.61
CA GLY A 129 2.99 -2.52 24.56
C GLY A 129 2.21 -2.01 23.36
N ASP A 130 2.70 -0.99 22.68
CA ASP A 130 2.05 -0.35 21.52
C ASP A 130 1.72 -1.31 20.37
N PRO A 131 2.58 -2.27 19.96
CA PRO A 131 2.23 -3.21 18.90
C PRO A 131 0.97 -4.01 19.19
N ILE A 132 0.72 -4.38 20.44
CA ILE A 132 -0.47 -5.15 20.84
C ILE A 132 -1.73 -4.32 20.65
N GLY A 133 -1.69 -3.04 21.05
CA GLY A 133 -2.80 -2.10 20.86
C GLY A 133 -3.10 -1.88 19.39
N VAL A 134 -2.04 -1.64 18.59
CA VAL A 134 -2.19 -1.43 17.15
C VAL A 134 -2.65 -2.70 16.44
N ALA A 135 -2.15 -3.88 16.82
CA ALA A 135 -2.62 -5.16 16.28
C ALA A 135 -4.11 -5.37 16.50
N SER A 136 -4.61 -5.06 17.70
CA SER A 136 -6.03 -5.15 18.02
C SER A 136 -6.85 -4.16 17.18
N ARG A 137 -6.37 -2.94 17.03
CA ARG A 137 -6.98 -1.92 16.19
C ARG A 137 -6.99 -2.32 14.72
N LEU A 138 -5.90 -2.84 14.21
CA LEU A 138 -5.75 -3.31 12.84
C LEU A 138 -6.75 -4.42 12.51
N LEU A 139 -6.96 -5.37 13.43
CA LEU A 139 -7.98 -6.40 13.26
C LEU A 139 -9.38 -5.80 13.22
N VAL A 140 -9.73 -4.97 14.19
CA VAL A 140 -11.11 -4.45 14.34
C VAL A 140 -11.42 -3.41 13.26
N GLN A 141 -10.58 -2.40 13.10
CA GLN A 141 -10.85 -1.27 12.20
C GLN A 141 -10.37 -1.51 10.77
N GLY A 142 -9.32 -2.32 10.58
CA GLY A 142 -8.79 -2.65 9.27
C GLY A 142 -9.49 -3.86 8.66
N LEU A 143 -9.18 -5.06 9.17
CA LEU A 143 -9.65 -6.31 8.58
C LEU A 143 -11.18 -6.47 8.67
N TYR A 144 -11.77 -6.22 9.84
CA TYR A 144 -13.23 -6.27 10.00
C TYR A 144 -13.92 -4.96 9.66
N GLY A 145 -13.19 -3.86 9.60
CA GLY A 145 -13.68 -2.56 9.17
C GLY A 145 -14.74 -1.94 10.07
N ILE A 146 -14.75 -2.25 11.37
CA ILE A 146 -15.75 -1.78 12.33
C ILE A 146 -15.36 -0.39 12.83
N LEU A 147 -16.11 0.63 12.45
CA LEU A 147 -15.85 2.04 12.70
C LEU A 147 -17.06 2.70 13.40
N PRO A 148 -17.18 2.58 14.72
CA PRO A 148 -18.28 3.18 15.46
C PRO A 148 -18.03 4.68 15.71
N ASP A 149 -19.02 5.50 15.42
CA ASP A 149 -19.12 6.89 15.80
C ASP A 149 -20.30 7.06 16.77
N VAL A 150 -20.06 6.70 18.01
CA VAL A 150 -21.08 6.67 19.05
C VAL A 150 -21.63 8.05 19.34
N LEU A 151 -20.81 9.09 19.23
CA LEU A 151 -21.21 10.46 19.49
C LEU A 151 -22.26 10.96 18.50
N ASN A 152 -22.15 10.53 17.24
CA ASN A 152 -23.10 10.87 16.18
C ASN A 152 -24.15 9.76 15.95
N GLY A 153 -24.17 8.72 16.75
CA GLY A 153 -25.13 7.62 16.64
C GLY A 153 -24.97 6.79 15.35
N LYS A 154 -23.76 6.72 14.78
CA LYS A 154 -23.48 6.08 13.50
C LYS A 154 -22.43 4.98 13.65
N MET A 155 -22.47 4.03 12.75
CA MET A 155 -21.42 3.02 12.59
C MET A 155 -21.23 2.69 11.11
N VAL A 156 -20.00 2.70 10.65
CA VAL A 156 -19.63 2.20 9.32
C VAL A 156 -18.95 0.85 9.50
N ILE A 157 -19.33 -0.12 8.67
CA ILE A 157 -18.59 -1.38 8.51
C ILE A 157 -18.06 -1.41 7.09
N ARG A 158 -16.72 -1.44 6.96
CA ARG A 158 -15.99 -1.48 5.69
C ARG A 158 -15.02 -2.65 5.71
N PRO A 159 -15.49 -3.88 5.42
CA PRO A 159 -14.66 -5.07 5.49
C PRO A 159 -13.43 -4.98 4.59
N GLY A 160 -12.26 -5.24 5.16
CA GLY A 160 -11.00 -5.39 4.43
C GLY A 160 -10.65 -6.84 4.15
N PHE A 161 -11.63 -7.71 3.94
CA PHE A 161 -11.36 -9.12 3.69
C PHE A 161 -10.71 -9.31 2.33
N PRO A 162 -9.64 -10.16 2.23
CA PRO A 162 -9.12 -10.60 0.95
C PRO A 162 -10.22 -11.19 0.05
N ALA A 163 -10.12 -10.95 -1.24
CA ALA A 163 -11.15 -11.34 -2.20
C ALA A 163 -11.49 -12.84 -2.19
N GLY A 164 -10.52 -13.69 -1.83
CA GLY A 164 -10.70 -15.14 -1.74
C GLY A 164 -11.38 -15.64 -0.46
N TRP A 165 -11.70 -14.77 0.50
CA TRP A 165 -12.32 -15.22 1.73
C TRP A 165 -13.80 -15.53 1.55
N LEU A 166 -14.20 -16.71 2.05
CA LEU A 166 -15.58 -17.16 1.99
C LEU A 166 -16.33 -16.97 3.32
N LYS A 167 -15.62 -16.75 4.40
CA LYS A 167 -16.21 -16.53 5.73
C LYS A 167 -15.26 -15.78 6.64
N ALA A 168 -15.82 -14.95 7.50
CA ALA A 168 -15.11 -14.30 8.59
C ALA A 168 -16.07 -14.05 9.76
N SER A 169 -15.56 -14.06 10.99
CA SER A 169 -16.37 -13.71 12.15
C SER A 169 -15.54 -13.09 13.26
N ILE A 170 -16.13 -12.16 13.97
CA ILE A 170 -15.56 -11.54 15.17
C ILE A 170 -16.66 -11.34 16.20
N SER A 171 -16.31 -11.56 17.47
CA SER A 171 -17.19 -11.28 18.60
C SER A 171 -16.46 -10.38 19.58
N LEU A 172 -16.97 -9.19 19.75
CA LEU A 172 -16.51 -8.16 20.69
C LEU A 172 -17.63 -7.89 21.70
N PRO A 173 -17.37 -7.24 22.84
CA PRO A 173 -18.40 -6.93 23.81
C PRO A 173 -19.64 -6.22 23.23
N ASP A 174 -19.41 -5.25 22.35
CA ASP A 174 -20.47 -4.39 21.82
C ASP A 174 -20.97 -4.80 20.43
N ILE A 175 -20.31 -5.73 19.76
CA ILE A 175 -20.68 -6.15 18.40
C ILE A 175 -20.27 -7.60 18.11
N THR A 176 -21.16 -8.33 17.46
CA THR A 176 -20.83 -9.59 16.79
C THR A 176 -21.09 -9.44 15.30
N TYR A 177 -20.14 -9.89 14.51
CA TYR A 177 -20.19 -9.73 13.07
C TYR A 177 -19.75 -11.04 12.39
N HIS A 178 -20.60 -11.54 11.48
CA HIS A 178 -20.35 -12.73 10.68
C HIS A 178 -20.52 -12.37 9.20
N PHE A 179 -19.55 -12.74 8.40
CA PHE A 179 -19.57 -12.70 6.96
C PHE A 179 -19.51 -14.11 6.40
N VAL A 180 -20.35 -14.41 5.41
CA VAL A 180 -20.31 -15.64 4.62
C VAL A 180 -20.60 -15.32 3.17
N ARG A 181 -19.80 -15.89 2.27
CA ARG A 181 -20.01 -15.90 0.83
C ARG A 181 -20.43 -17.28 0.38
N GLU A 182 -21.60 -17.39 -0.16
CA GLU A 182 -22.16 -18.63 -0.70
C GLU A 182 -22.51 -18.41 -2.17
N ASN A 183 -21.76 -19.06 -3.07
CA ASN A 183 -21.88 -18.84 -4.51
C ASN A 183 -21.76 -17.34 -4.89
N ASP A 184 -22.84 -16.77 -5.40
CA ASP A 184 -22.92 -15.38 -5.82
C ASP A 184 -23.59 -14.47 -4.77
N THR A 185 -23.68 -14.91 -3.51
CA THR A 185 -24.37 -14.18 -2.46
C THR A 185 -23.43 -13.92 -1.29
N ASP A 186 -23.30 -12.67 -0.92
CA ASP A 186 -22.61 -12.24 0.30
C ASP A 186 -23.64 -11.96 1.39
N ILE A 187 -23.43 -12.55 2.56
CA ILE A 187 -24.32 -12.42 3.71
C ILE A 187 -23.54 -11.86 4.89
N TYR A 188 -24.00 -10.74 5.40
CA TYR A 188 -23.44 -10.07 6.57
C TYR A 188 -24.46 -10.11 7.70
N ARG A 189 -24.14 -10.75 8.81
CA ARG A 189 -24.97 -10.79 10.03
C ARG A 189 -24.28 -10.01 11.11
N ILE A 190 -24.89 -8.92 11.53
CA ILE A 190 -24.34 -7.96 12.48
C ILE A 190 -25.30 -7.84 13.65
N GLU A 191 -24.79 -8.03 14.85
CA GLU A 191 -25.53 -7.81 16.09
C GLU A 191 -24.78 -6.80 16.95
N GLN A 192 -25.38 -5.65 17.18
CA GLN A 192 -24.83 -4.57 18.01
C GLN A 192 -25.48 -4.55 19.39
N ARG A 193 -24.68 -4.31 20.41
CA ARG A 193 -25.09 -4.27 21.81
C ARG A 193 -24.77 -2.95 22.48
N PHE A 194 -24.59 -1.90 21.71
CA PHE A 194 -24.44 -0.57 22.23
C PHE A 194 -25.68 -0.15 23.03
N LYS A 195 -25.50 0.71 24.02
CA LYS A 195 -26.60 1.20 24.87
C LYS A 195 -27.76 1.80 24.06
N ALA A 196 -27.44 2.47 22.96
CA ALA A 196 -28.37 2.88 21.93
C ALA A 196 -27.86 2.31 20.59
N PRO A 197 -28.71 1.64 19.80
CA PRO A 197 -28.29 1.12 18.50
C PRO A 197 -27.83 2.22 17.56
N LEU A 198 -26.71 2.01 16.90
CA LEU A 198 -26.13 2.94 15.94
C LEU A 198 -26.73 2.74 14.55
N ALA A 199 -26.88 3.81 13.80
CA ALA A 199 -27.28 3.74 12.40
C ALA A 199 -26.13 3.12 11.58
N LEU A 200 -26.36 1.90 11.09
CA LEU A 200 -25.34 1.10 10.40
C LEU A 200 -25.33 1.39 8.91
N THR A 201 -24.15 1.65 8.38
CA THR A 201 -23.85 1.69 6.94
C THR A 201 -22.80 0.62 6.62
N LEU A 202 -23.07 -0.22 5.63
CA LEU A 202 -22.12 -1.20 5.13
C LEU A 202 -21.50 -0.69 3.83
N GLN A 203 -20.17 -0.69 3.74
CA GLN A 203 -19.40 -0.33 2.54
C GLN A 203 -18.62 -1.56 2.07
N VAL A 204 -18.90 -2.04 0.86
CA VAL A 204 -18.36 -3.31 0.38
C VAL A 204 -17.62 -3.14 -0.93
N ASN A 205 -16.42 -3.69 -1.00
CA ASN A 205 -15.69 -3.81 -2.26
C ASN A 205 -16.44 -4.77 -3.20
N VAL A 206 -16.59 -4.36 -4.43
CA VAL A 206 -17.36 -5.09 -5.42
C VAL A 206 -16.48 -6.07 -6.18
N GLY A 207 -16.89 -7.32 -6.22
CA GLY A 207 -16.18 -8.37 -6.96
C GLY A 207 -16.79 -8.72 -8.34
N ARG A 208 -17.98 -8.22 -8.66
CA ARG A 208 -18.67 -8.51 -9.92
C ARG A 208 -19.28 -7.28 -10.57
N GLU A 209 -19.52 -7.35 -11.85
CA GLU A 209 -19.97 -6.20 -12.66
C GLU A 209 -21.42 -5.76 -12.44
N ARG A 210 -22.23 -6.53 -11.67
CA ARG A 210 -23.63 -6.22 -11.40
C ARG A 210 -24.07 -6.67 -10.02
N ILE A 211 -24.99 -5.91 -9.45
CA ILE A 211 -25.80 -6.32 -8.31
C ILE A 211 -27.17 -6.74 -8.83
N HIS A 212 -27.63 -7.93 -8.44
CA HIS A 212 -28.96 -8.40 -8.73
C HIS A 212 -29.97 -7.88 -7.71
N SER A 213 -29.64 -7.96 -6.42
CA SER A 213 -30.47 -7.43 -5.35
C SER A 213 -29.64 -7.15 -4.09
N VAL A 214 -30.08 -6.17 -3.32
CA VAL A 214 -29.58 -5.92 -1.96
C VAL A 214 -30.78 -5.94 -1.02
N LYS A 215 -30.69 -6.77 0.02
CA LYS A 215 -31.73 -6.87 1.04
C LYS A 215 -31.17 -6.61 2.43
N VAL A 216 -31.93 -5.88 3.23
CA VAL A 216 -31.66 -5.67 4.66
C VAL A 216 -32.85 -6.24 5.43
N ASN A 217 -32.59 -7.21 6.30
CA ASN A 217 -33.64 -7.92 7.05
C ASN A 217 -34.77 -8.43 6.16
N GLY A 218 -34.41 -8.96 4.98
CA GLY A 218 -35.34 -9.52 3.99
C GLY A 218 -36.07 -8.51 3.10
N LYS A 219 -35.87 -7.20 3.29
CA LYS A 219 -36.48 -6.15 2.46
C LYS A 219 -35.44 -5.57 1.51
N GLU A 220 -35.82 -5.34 0.27
CA GLU A 220 -34.98 -4.64 -0.70
C GLU A 220 -34.72 -3.21 -0.26
N VAL A 221 -33.47 -2.76 -0.46
CA VAL A 221 -33.02 -1.42 -0.14
C VAL A 221 -32.21 -0.85 -1.31
N ASP A 222 -32.25 0.47 -1.39
CA ASP A 222 -31.40 1.20 -2.33
C ASP A 222 -29.95 1.21 -1.83
N TRP A 223 -29.04 1.30 -2.78
CA TRP A 223 -27.62 1.40 -2.55
C TRP A 223 -27.00 2.47 -3.45
N SER A 224 -25.82 2.95 -3.12
CA SER A 224 -25.08 3.91 -3.94
C SER A 224 -23.62 3.53 -4.05
N PHE A 225 -22.86 4.21 -4.91
CA PHE A 225 -21.41 4.10 -4.92
C PHE A 225 -20.79 5.05 -3.90
N ALA A 226 -19.64 4.65 -3.35
CA ALA A 226 -18.77 5.56 -2.65
C ALA A 226 -18.13 6.54 -3.64
N GLU A 227 -18.11 7.81 -3.29
CA GLU A 227 -17.40 8.81 -4.08
C GLU A 227 -15.89 8.51 -4.10
N ALA A 228 -15.27 8.72 -5.24
CA ALA A 228 -13.83 8.60 -5.45
C ALA A 228 -13.19 7.26 -4.97
N ALA A 229 -13.93 6.15 -5.02
CA ALA A 229 -13.37 4.82 -4.72
C ALA A 229 -12.20 4.50 -5.65
N SER A 230 -11.02 4.26 -5.06
CA SER A 230 -9.78 3.96 -5.80
C SER A 230 -9.44 2.48 -5.72
N GLY A 231 -9.08 1.90 -6.86
CA GLY A 231 -8.70 0.49 -6.99
C GLY A 231 -9.87 -0.46 -7.20
N TYR A 232 -10.94 -0.32 -6.45
CA TYR A 232 -12.16 -1.12 -6.57
C TYR A 232 -13.39 -0.23 -6.47
N PRO A 233 -14.50 -0.58 -7.15
CA PRO A 233 -15.77 0.04 -6.86
C PRO A 233 -16.22 -0.36 -5.45
N VAL A 234 -16.78 0.60 -4.72
CA VAL A 234 -17.31 0.38 -3.37
C VAL A 234 -18.79 0.72 -3.36
N VAL A 235 -19.59 -0.21 -2.88
CA VAL A 235 -21.04 -0.03 -2.71
C VAL A 235 -21.34 0.36 -1.28
N VAL A 236 -22.18 1.37 -1.12
CA VAL A 236 -22.65 1.90 0.17
C VAL A 236 -24.09 1.50 0.39
N ILE A 237 -24.37 0.75 1.44
CA ILE A 237 -25.67 0.21 1.77
C ILE A 237 -26.11 0.74 3.15
N PRO A 238 -27.15 1.56 3.25
CA PRO A 238 -27.79 1.89 4.51
C PRO A 238 -28.42 0.62 5.10
N ALA A 239 -27.83 0.06 6.16
CA ALA A 239 -28.24 -1.25 6.61
C ALA A 239 -29.38 -1.21 7.64
N SER A 240 -29.21 -0.57 8.77
CA SER A 240 -30.28 -0.51 9.78
C SER A 240 -29.80 0.26 11.03
N SER A 241 -30.74 0.79 11.79
CA SER A 241 -30.50 1.26 13.17
C SER A 241 -31.02 0.26 14.23
N ALA A 242 -31.34 -0.97 13.84
CA ALA A 242 -31.76 -2.02 14.76
C ALA A 242 -30.55 -2.71 15.42
N GLN A 243 -30.78 -3.41 16.52
CA GLN A 243 -29.76 -4.20 17.17
C GLN A 243 -29.22 -5.32 16.27
N LYS A 244 -30.05 -5.86 15.37
CA LYS A 244 -29.67 -6.91 14.44
C LYS A 244 -29.93 -6.46 13.01
N ALA A 245 -28.91 -6.63 12.18
CA ALA A 245 -28.98 -6.39 10.75
C ALA A 245 -28.46 -7.63 10.00
N ILE A 246 -29.21 -8.06 9.02
CA ILE A 246 -28.80 -9.09 8.07
C ILE A 246 -28.83 -8.41 6.70
N VAL A 247 -27.65 -8.27 6.09
CA VAL A 247 -27.51 -7.71 4.75
C VAL A 247 -27.16 -8.84 3.80
N GLU A 248 -27.93 -8.98 2.75
CA GLU A 248 -27.76 -9.96 1.68
C GLU A 248 -27.53 -9.22 0.36
N ILE A 249 -26.40 -9.53 -0.30
CA ILE A 249 -26.05 -8.96 -1.60
C ILE A 249 -25.94 -10.10 -2.59
N VAL A 250 -26.78 -10.11 -3.60
CA VAL A 250 -26.72 -11.08 -4.69
C VAL A 250 -26.01 -10.46 -5.87
N TRP A 251 -24.86 -11.01 -6.22
CA TRP A 251 -24.04 -10.58 -7.32
C TRP A 251 -24.41 -11.25 -8.62
N LYS A 252 -24.10 -10.61 -9.76
CA LYS A 252 -24.34 -11.17 -11.10
C LYS A 252 -23.29 -10.67 -12.10
N GLY A 253 -23.13 -11.43 -13.17
CA GLY A 253 -22.23 -11.09 -14.27
C GLY A 253 -20.79 -11.53 -14.03
N ASN A 254 -19.87 -10.97 -14.79
CA ASN A 254 -18.46 -11.32 -14.76
C ASN A 254 -17.75 -10.76 -13.52
N CYS A 255 -16.67 -11.41 -13.11
CA CYS A 255 -15.80 -10.88 -12.08
C CYS A 255 -15.12 -9.59 -12.55
N LEU A 256 -14.95 -8.66 -11.65
CA LEU A 256 -14.10 -7.51 -11.88
C LEU A 256 -12.64 -7.93 -11.67
N ASN A 257 -11.77 -7.47 -12.52
CA ASN A 257 -10.33 -7.65 -12.37
C ASN A 257 -9.61 -6.30 -12.50
N PRO A 258 -9.62 -5.50 -11.44
CA PRO A 258 -9.11 -4.14 -11.47
C PRO A 258 -7.57 -4.04 -11.36
N VAL A 259 -6.84 -5.13 -11.50
CA VAL A 259 -5.38 -5.10 -11.40
C VAL A 259 -4.78 -4.85 -12.76
N LEU A 260 -4.04 -3.75 -12.89
CA LEU A 260 -3.19 -3.46 -14.04
C LEU A 260 -1.72 -3.66 -13.68
N PRO A 261 -0.92 -4.24 -14.59
CA PRO A 261 0.53 -4.30 -14.36
C PRO A 261 1.13 -2.90 -14.36
N GLU A 262 2.21 -2.73 -13.62
CA GLU A 262 2.98 -1.49 -13.67
C GLU A 262 3.60 -1.31 -15.06
N ILE A 263 3.49 -0.10 -15.60
CA ILE A 263 4.05 0.24 -16.90
C ILE A 263 5.49 0.70 -16.70
N GLN A 264 6.41 0.08 -17.40
CA GLN A 264 7.81 0.50 -17.46
C GLN A 264 8.00 1.41 -18.69
N ALA A 265 8.56 2.58 -18.49
CA ALA A 265 8.79 3.54 -19.57
C ALA A 265 10.10 4.31 -19.39
N GLU A 266 10.77 4.64 -20.49
CA GLU A 266 11.82 5.64 -20.46
C GLU A 266 11.21 7.05 -20.40
N ALA A 267 11.96 8.00 -19.86
CA ALA A 267 11.59 9.42 -19.87
C ALA A 267 11.21 9.88 -21.28
N LEU A 268 10.10 10.61 -21.39
CA LEU A 268 9.54 11.11 -22.65
C LEU A 268 9.09 10.04 -23.66
N ALA A 269 9.09 8.79 -23.27
CA ALA A 269 8.62 7.69 -24.11
C ALA A 269 7.08 7.68 -24.20
N GLU A 270 6.59 7.01 -25.24
CA GLU A 270 5.17 6.77 -25.42
C GLU A 270 4.75 5.53 -24.63
N ILE A 271 3.66 5.64 -23.88
CA ILE A 271 3.06 4.54 -23.15
C ILE A 271 1.67 4.19 -23.69
N ARG A 272 1.27 2.96 -23.44
CA ARG A 272 -0.07 2.51 -23.69
C ARG A 272 -0.60 1.79 -22.45
N VAL A 273 -1.75 2.25 -21.94
CA VAL A 273 -2.45 1.52 -20.88
C VAL A 273 -3.18 0.33 -21.51
N PRO A 274 -2.95 -0.90 -21.02
CA PRO A 274 -3.66 -2.06 -21.52
C PRO A 274 -5.14 -2.00 -21.16
N SER A 275 -6.00 -2.48 -22.06
CA SER A 275 -7.42 -2.57 -21.81
C SER A 275 -7.74 -3.64 -20.76
N ILE A 276 -8.78 -3.41 -19.98
CA ILE A 276 -9.37 -4.42 -19.11
C ILE A 276 -10.58 -5.00 -19.84
N LEU A 277 -10.65 -6.32 -19.94
CA LEU A 277 -11.73 -7.00 -20.65
C LEU A 277 -13.10 -6.65 -20.04
N GLY A 278 -13.98 -6.14 -20.87
CA GLY A 278 -15.36 -5.77 -20.48
C GLY A 278 -15.48 -4.40 -19.80
N ALA A 279 -14.37 -3.68 -19.60
CA ALA A 279 -14.37 -2.35 -19.04
C ALA A 279 -14.09 -1.29 -20.11
N VAL A 280 -14.58 -0.09 -19.88
CA VAL A 280 -14.31 1.10 -20.71
C VAL A 280 -13.58 2.16 -19.89
N PHE A 281 -12.67 2.87 -20.55
CA PHE A 281 -11.95 4.00 -19.99
C PHE A 281 -12.79 5.28 -20.13
N GLY A 282 -12.72 6.12 -19.13
CA GLY A 282 -13.33 7.44 -19.11
C GLY A 282 -12.31 8.53 -18.82
N GLU A 283 -12.63 9.35 -17.85
CA GLU A 283 -11.82 10.48 -17.41
C GLU A 283 -10.47 10.06 -16.82
N ILE A 284 -9.44 10.90 -17.02
CA ILE A 284 -8.13 10.76 -16.37
C ILE A 284 -7.99 11.81 -15.28
N TYR A 285 -7.53 11.39 -14.12
CA TYR A 285 -7.04 12.26 -13.06
C TYR A 285 -5.56 12.00 -12.84
N ASP A 286 -4.74 12.98 -13.17
CA ASP A 286 -3.27 12.91 -13.14
C ASP A 286 -2.68 13.97 -12.20
N PRO A 287 -2.74 13.77 -10.87
CA PRO A 287 -2.28 14.78 -9.93
C PRO A 287 -0.75 14.95 -9.91
N GLN A 288 0.00 13.98 -10.45
CA GLN A 288 1.46 14.03 -10.53
C GLN A 288 1.97 14.58 -11.87
N GLY A 289 1.09 14.86 -12.81
CA GLY A 289 1.47 15.39 -14.13
C GLY A 289 2.34 14.43 -14.94
N VAL A 290 2.06 13.13 -14.85
CA VAL A 290 2.84 12.07 -15.51
C VAL A 290 2.66 12.10 -17.01
N LEU A 291 1.45 12.41 -17.46
CA LEU A 291 1.04 12.27 -18.84
C LEU A 291 1.16 13.56 -19.64
N ILE A 292 1.71 13.47 -20.84
CA ILE A 292 1.81 14.58 -21.77
C ILE A 292 0.85 14.34 -22.93
N GLN A 293 -0.21 15.17 -23.02
CA GLN A 293 -1.21 15.12 -24.08
C GLN A 293 -1.86 13.73 -24.23
N PRO A 294 -2.53 13.21 -23.19
CA PRO A 294 -3.14 11.89 -23.26
C PRO A 294 -4.26 11.83 -24.28
N ASN A 295 -4.28 10.76 -25.06
CA ASN A 295 -5.35 10.41 -25.97
C ASN A 295 -6.12 9.23 -25.38
N VAL A 296 -7.39 9.46 -25.06
CA VAL A 296 -8.27 8.50 -24.40
C VAL A 296 -9.35 8.04 -25.36
N SER A 297 -9.51 6.73 -25.46
CA SER A 297 -10.65 6.08 -26.09
C SER A 297 -11.25 5.05 -25.13
N ASP A 298 -12.41 4.54 -25.43
CA ASP A 298 -13.11 3.55 -24.57
C ASP A 298 -12.24 2.33 -24.19
N THR A 299 -11.27 1.98 -25.03
CA THR A 299 -10.47 0.76 -24.85
C THR A 299 -8.97 1.00 -24.82
N SER A 300 -8.50 2.23 -24.94
CA SER A 300 -7.09 2.53 -25.06
C SER A 300 -6.77 3.93 -24.55
N ILE A 301 -5.71 4.00 -23.78
CA ILE A 301 -5.07 5.28 -23.44
C ILE A 301 -3.65 5.25 -23.99
N ARG A 302 -3.28 6.28 -24.71
CA ARG A 302 -1.91 6.51 -25.19
C ARG A 302 -1.45 7.89 -24.78
N SER A 303 -0.23 8.00 -24.30
CA SER A 303 0.37 9.27 -23.92
C SER A 303 1.88 9.16 -23.95
N LYS A 304 2.55 10.29 -24.05
CA LYS A 304 3.94 10.34 -23.59
C LYS A 304 3.97 10.53 -22.09
N VAL A 305 5.00 10.00 -21.45
CA VAL A 305 5.28 10.30 -20.03
C VAL A 305 6.23 11.50 -19.95
N ASN A 306 6.22 12.18 -18.82
CA ASN A 306 7.15 13.27 -18.52
C ASN A 306 8.59 12.75 -18.31
N ASP A 307 9.51 13.59 -17.90
CA ASP A 307 10.91 13.27 -17.63
C ASP A 307 11.24 13.13 -16.12
N HIS A 308 10.20 13.14 -15.28
CA HIS A 308 10.39 12.93 -13.85
C HIS A 308 10.59 11.45 -13.56
N LEU A 309 11.82 11.10 -13.21
CA LEU A 309 12.17 9.70 -12.92
C LEU A 309 11.53 9.19 -11.64
N GLY A 310 11.31 7.88 -11.57
CA GLY A 310 10.77 7.20 -10.39
C GLY A 310 9.38 6.59 -10.61
N HIS A 311 8.74 6.27 -9.50
CA HIS A 311 7.40 5.67 -9.50
C HIS A 311 6.32 6.74 -9.42
N HIS A 312 5.36 6.64 -10.32
CA HIS A 312 4.25 7.58 -10.43
C HIS A 312 2.92 6.83 -10.56
N THR A 313 1.83 7.52 -10.23
CA THR A 313 0.48 6.98 -10.36
C THR A 313 -0.46 8.06 -10.89
N PHE A 314 -1.19 7.74 -11.92
CA PHE A 314 -2.38 8.47 -12.34
C PHE A 314 -3.61 7.57 -12.25
N PHE A 315 -4.79 8.14 -12.33
CA PHE A 315 -6.04 7.41 -12.14
C PHE A 315 -6.92 7.56 -13.38
N VAL A 316 -7.61 6.48 -13.68
CA VAL A 316 -8.54 6.42 -14.82
C VAL A 316 -9.91 6.01 -14.33
N ARG A 317 -10.93 6.78 -14.65
CA ARG A 317 -12.30 6.40 -14.36
C ARG A 317 -12.70 5.23 -15.24
N MET A 318 -13.04 4.11 -14.61
CA MET A 318 -13.39 2.87 -15.27
C MET A 318 -14.86 2.57 -15.10
N LYS A 319 -15.47 1.96 -16.11
CA LYS A 319 -16.83 1.44 -16.04
C LYS A 319 -16.88 0.03 -16.58
N GLN A 320 -17.47 -0.89 -15.81
CA GLN A 320 -17.75 -2.27 -16.24
C GLN A 320 -19.13 -2.69 -15.74
N GLY A 321 -20.05 -3.01 -16.64
CA GLY A 321 -21.43 -3.31 -16.30
C GLY A 321 -22.12 -2.14 -15.60
N GLN A 322 -22.54 -2.34 -14.35
CA GLN A 322 -23.11 -1.29 -13.49
C GLN A 322 -22.06 -0.55 -12.67
N MET A 323 -20.84 -1.10 -12.59
CA MET A 323 -19.80 -0.65 -11.66
C MET A 323 -18.95 0.45 -12.26
N GLU A 324 -18.55 1.38 -11.39
CA GLU A 324 -17.71 2.52 -11.73
C GLU A 324 -16.72 2.80 -10.59
N TRP A 325 -15.46 3.05 -10.93
CA TRP A 325 -14.38 3.32 -9.95
C TRP A 325 -13.23 4.07 -10.60
N TRP A 326 -12.31 4.54 -9.78
CA TRP A 326 -11.03 5.10 -10.22
C TRP A 326 -9.95 4.02 -10.18
N GLN A 327 -9.46 3.63 -11.35
CA GLN A 327 -8.40 2.66 -11.49
C GLN A 327 -7.05 3.34 -11.40
N PRO A 328 -6.21 3.01 -10.41
CA PRO A 328 -4.83 3.48 -10.39
C PRO A 328 -4.02 2.79 -11.49
N VAL A 329 -3.23 3.57 -12.20
CA VAL A 329 -2.27 3.14 -13.22
C VAL A 329 -0.89 3.56 -12.75
N ASN A 330 -0.06 2.57 -12.41
CA ASN A 330 1.28 2.78 -11.93
C ASN A 330 2.26 2.80 -13.10
N VAL A 331 3.17 3.75 -13.09
CA VAL A 331 4.22 3.92 -14.10
C VAL A 331 5.56 4.11 -13.42
N GLN A 332 6.55 3.33 -13.83
CA GLN A 332 7.94 3.57 -13.45
C GLN A 332 8.66 4.23 -14.62
N ILE A 333 9.13 5.45 -14.42
CA ILE A 333 9.88 6.21 -15.42
C ILE A 333 11.36 6.07 -15.12
N THR A 334 12.09 5.55 -16.10
CA THR A 334 13.53 5.35 -16.03
C THR A 334 14.26 6.32 -16.96
N LYS A 335 15.56 6.48 -16.72
CA LYS A 335 16.39 7.31 -17.58
C LYS A 335 16.47 6.67 -18.95
N SER A 336 16.29 7.48 -19.99
CA SER A 336 16.49 6.99 -21.36
C SER A 336 17.96 6.65 -21.60
N GLU A 337 18.23 5.44 -22.05
CA GLU A 337 19.60 5.06 -22.45
C GLU A 337 20.13 5.87 -23.61
N LYS A 338 19.24 6.42 -24.41
CA LYS A 338 19.61 7.28 -25.56
C LYS A 338 20.15 8.65 -25.15
N THR A 339 19.98 9.04 -23.91
CA THR A 339 20.49 10.29 -23.37
C THR A 339 21.83 10.12 -22.65
N SER A 340 22.37 8.93 -22.56
CA SER A 340 23.74 8.77 -22.13
C SER A 340 24.68 9.33 -23.19
N VAL A 341 25.12 10.54 -22.97
CA VAL A 341 26.23 11.10 -23.74
C VAL A 341 27.45 10.27 -23.39
N ILE A 342 27.77 9.32 -24.21
CA ILE A 342 29.08 8.67 -24.13
C ILE A 342 30.07 9.72 -24.57
N LEU A 343 30.61 10.43 -23.62
CA LEU A 343 31.80 11.23 -23.90
C LEU A 343 32.91 10.27 -24.23
N PRO A 344 33.55 10.43 -25.39
CA PRO A 344 34.65 9.60 -25.76
C PRO A 344 35.71 9.69 -24.66
N PHE A 345 36.12 8.56 -24.17
CA PHE A 345 37.08 8.48 -23.06
C PHE A 345 38.39 9.22 -23.34
N SER A 346 38.69 9.46 -24.59
CA SER A 346 39.82 10.23 -25.05
C SER A 346 39.78 11.72 -24.73
N GLN A 347 38.65 12.20 -24.24
CA GLN A 347 38.49 13.61 -23.86
C GLN A 347 38.47 13.83 -22.34
N VAL A 348 38.55 12.77 -21.57
CA VAL A 348 38.55 12.87 -20.12
C VAL A 348 39.96 12.89 -19.61
N ASN A 349 40.36 14.00 -19.02
CA ASN A 349 41.64 14.09 -18.35
C ASN A 349 41.59 13.24 -17.07
N THR A 350 42.25 12.13 -17.10
CA THR A 350 42.23 11.18 -15.99
C THR A 350 42.84 11.74 -14.71
N SER A 351 43.67 12.73 -14.78
CA SER A 351 44.21 13.38 -13.61
C SER A 351 43.20 14.26 -12.91
N GLU A 352 42.32 14.87 -13.67
CA GLU A 352 41.22 15.64 -13.12
C GLU A 352 40.13 14.74 -12.56
N CYS A 353 39.92 13.62 -13.22
CA CYS A 353 38.97 12.64 -12.73
C CYS A 353 39.33 12.07 -11.36
N ARG A 354 40.58 12.12 -10.99
CA ARG A 354 40.96 11.68 -9.68
C ARG A 354 40.55 12.59 -8.56
N VAL A 355 40.24 13.75 -8.94
CA VAL A 355 39.84 14.72 -7.98
C VAL A 355 38.39 14.74 -7.72
N MET A 356 37.79 14.08 -8.55
CA MET A 356 36.55 14.03 -8.38
C MET A 356 36.18 13.46 -7.37
N ASN A 357 35.65 13.59 -7.15
CA ASN A 357 35.18 13.44 -6.41
C ASN A 357 34.12 12.86 -6.16
N MET A 358 33.89 12.95 -5.18
CA MET A 358 32.98 12.23 -4.66
C MET A 358 31.65 12.49 -5.07
N ASP A 359 31.40 13.35 -5.72
CA ASP A 359 30.18 13.70 -6.07
C ASP A 359 29.77 13.24 -7.29
N SER A 360 30.53 13.34 -8.03
CA SER A 360 30.45 12.78 -9.24
C SER A 360 30.86 11.64 -9.24
N LEU A 361 31.20 11.46 -8.31
CA LEU A 361 31.54 10.68 -7.87
C LEU A 361 31.57 9.91 -8.30
N PHE A 362 31.48 9.85 -7.87
CA PHE A 362 31.51 9.13 -8.12
C PHE A 362 31.99 8.82 -9.21
N ASN A 363 32.68 9.15 -9.89
CA ASN A 363 33.19 8.90 -10.90
C ASN A 363 34.31 8.52 -10.84
N ALA A 364 34.73 8.74 -10.51
CA ALA A 364 35.65 8.65 -10.70
C ALA A 364 36.58 8.00 -10.60
N ASN A 365 37.07 8.02 -9.86
CA ASN A 365 38.04 7.40 -9.57
C ASN A 365 37.97 6.42 -9.89
N VAL A 366 37.34 6.51 -10.29
CA VAL A 366 37.14 5.91 -10.85
C VAL A 366 37.75 5.08 -11.20
N THR A 367 38.50 5.25 -11.12
CA THR A 367 39.22 4.41 -11.39
C THR A 367 39.36 3.49 -10.65
N ASP A 368 39.20 3.58 -9.88
CA ASP A 368 39.37 2.66 -9.10
C ASP A 368 38.18 2.47 -8.57
N ILE A 369 38.25 1.81 -7.82
CA ILE A 369 37.38 1.36 -7.17
C ILE A 369 36.27 2.11 -6.94
N PHE A 370 36.70 2.90 -6.61
CA PHE A 370 35.87 3.53 -6.00
C PHE A 370 34.94 4.15 -6.88
N ARG A 371 35.39 4.47 -7.94
CA ARG A 371 34.69 5.15 -8.65
C ARG A 371 33.57 4.60 -9.18
N ASN A 372 33.58 3.54 -9.61
CA ASN A 372 32.44 2.85 -10.13
C ASN A 372 31.42 2.52 -9.06
N GLU A 373 31.86 2.22 -7.91
CA GLU A 373 30.98 1.95 -6.81
C GLU A 373 30.26 3.17 -6.32
N TYR A 374 30.91 4.27 -6.46
CA TYR A 374 30.26 5.45 -6.08
C TYR A 374 29.28 5.94 -7.02
N LEU A 375 29.50 5.71 -8.24
CA LEU A 375 28.63 6.19 -9.28
C LEU A 375 27.39 5.35 -9.47
N THR A 376 27.39 4.17 -8.95
CA THR A 376 26.27 3.23 -9.06
C THR A 376 25.81 2.73 -7.71
N PRO A 377 25.23 3.58 -6.91
CA PRO A 377 24.69 3.14 -5.63
C PRO A 377 23.56 2.17 -5.85
N ARG A 378 23.73 0.98 -5.35
CA ARG A 378 22.74 -0.08 -5.49
C ARG A 378 21.75 -0.07 -4.37
N SER A 379 22.26 0.30 -3.23
CA SER A 379 21.46 0.47 -2.04
C SER A 379 22.07 1.59 -1.22
N PRO A 380 21.38 2.09 -0.25
CA PRO A 380 21.95 3.04 0.68
C PRO A 380 23.26 2.56 1.28
N TYR A 381 23.36 1.28 1.60
CA TYR A 381 24.56 0.73 2.18
C TYR A 381 25.70 0.60 1.18
N THR A 382 25.39 0.29 -0.04
CA THR A 382 26.38 0.19 -1.10
C THR A 382 27.05 1.51 -1.39
N THR A 383 26.29 2.57 -1.33
CA THR A 383 26.81 3.91 -1.51
C THR A 383 27.86 4.26 -0.46
N LEU A 384 27.74 3.64 0.67
CA LEU A 384 28.61 3.90 1.79
C LEU A 384 29.84 3.01 1.83
N GLN A 385 29.90 2.11 0.94
CA GLN A 385 31.12 1.33 0.70
C GLN A 385 32.16 2.08 -0.09
N LEU A 386 32.10 3.28 -0.08
CA LEU A 386 32.91 4.08 -0.71
C LEU A 386 34.19 3.99 -0.12
N PRO A 387 35.02 4.59 -0.67
CA PRO A 387 36.37 4.37 -0.31
C PRO A 387 36.72 4.87 1.07
N VAL A 388 35.86 5.56 1.64
CA VAL A 388 36.03 5.88 3.04
C VAL A 388 35.58 4.67 3.83
N GLN A 389 36.50 3.85 4.12
CA GLN A 389 36.28 2.59 4.76
C GLN A 389 35.42 2.67 6.03
N GLY A 390 35.63 3.66 6.82
CA GLY A 390 34.82 3.85 8.02
C GLY A 390 33.35 4.10 7.80
N ILE A 391 32.94 4.51 6.62
CA ILE A 391 31.55 4.71 6.33
C ILE A 391 30.84 3.37 6.17
N GLY A 392 31.47 2.44 5.48
CA GLY A 392 30.90 1.10 5.35
C GLY A 392 30.73 0.42 6.70
N GLU A 393 31.69 0.55 7.56
CA GLU A 393 31.59 0.01 8.91
C GLU A 393 30.54 0.72 9.76
N TRP A 394 30.33 1.95 9.44
CA TRP A 394 29.38 2.77 10.15
C TRP A 394 27.94 2.42 9.84
N CYS A 395 27.70 2.00 8.63
CA CYS A 395 26.38 1.57 8.21
C CYS A 395 26.09 0.10 8.48
N HIS A 396 27.11 -0.65 8.75
CA HIS A 396 27.01 -2.04 9.15
C HIS A 396 27.72 -2.25 10.48
N PRO A 397 27.18 -1.73 11.56
CA PRO A 397 27.77 -1.96 12.87
C PRO A 397 27.79 -3.46 13.13
N LYS A 398 28.90 -3.92 13.63
CA LYS A 398 29.14 -5.33 13.92
C LYS A 398 28.26 -5.84 15.06
#